data_fe630899390a584ff4992de02364cea1
#
_entry.id   fe630899390a584ff4992de02364cea1
#
_cell.length_a   1.000
_cell.length_b   1.000
_cell.length_c   1.000
_cell.angle_alpha   90.00
_cell.angle_beta   90.00
_cell.angle_gamma   90.00
#
_symmetry.space_group_name_H-M   'P 1'
#
loop_
_entity.id
_entity.type
_entity.pdbx_description
1 polymer ?
#
loop_
_entity_poly.entity_id
_entity_poly.type
_entity_poly.pdbx_seq_one_letter_code
_entity_poly.pdbx_strand_id
1 'polypeptide(L)'
;MLARALVGNPDVLIVDEPIAGLDPKHAVDTAKRLRALGNEGKLVIAAIHDLTLAARYATRIVALTHGRVQGDGPTTSTLTPDLIRSAFDVDACVSGSGASAYVDYA
;
A
#
# COMPACT_ATOMS: atom_id res chain seq x y z
N MET A 1 1.03 14.47 10.61
CA MET A 1 2.16 13.58 10.36
C MET A 1 2.71 13.65 8.93
N LEU A 2 1.88 13.46 7.92
CA LEU A 2 2.37 13.50 6.54
C LEU A 2 2.95 14.86 6.14
N ALA A 3 2.29 15.95 6.52
CA ALA A 3 2.77 17.30 6.23
C ALA A 3 4.15 17.56 6.85
N ARG A 4 4.40 17.00 8.03
CA ARG A 4 5.69 17.14 8.71
C ARG A 4 6.80 16.37 7.98
N ALA A 5 6.48 15.20 7.44
CA ALA A 5 7.43 14.41 6.67
C ALA A 5 7.81 15.08 5.35
N LEU A 6 6.97 16.00 4.83
CA LEU A 6 7.19 16.71 3.58
C LEU A 6 7.96 18.02 3.76
N VAL A 7 8.27 18.43 4.98
CA VAL A 7 9.10 19.63 5.22
C VAL A 7 10.47 19.41 4.58
N GLY A 8 10.93 20.36 3.76
CA GLY A 8 12.18 20.24 3.05
C GLY A 8 12.09 19.58 1.67
N ASN A 9 10.87 19.18 1.23
CA ASN A 9 10.62 18.60 -0.10
C ASN A 9 11.56 17.42 -0.44
N PRO A 10 11.58 16.33 0.35
CA PRO A 10 12.50 15.23 0.14
C PRO A 10 12.21 14.46 -1.16
N ASP A 11 13.26 13.91 -1.79
CA ASP A 11 13.09 13.00 -2.95
C ASP A 11 12.64 11.61 -2.55
N VAL A 12 12.94 11.19 -1.34
CA VAL A 12 12.56 9.89 -0.77
C VAL A 12 11.73 10.14 0.49
N LEU A 13 10.54 9.55 0.51
CA LEU A 13 9.64 9.64 1.65
C LEU A 13 9.39 8.23 2.19
N ILE A 14 9.71 8.00 3.46
CA ILE A 14 9.45 6.74 4.14
C ILE A 14 8.46 7.02 5.27
N VAL A 15 7.31 6.36 5.24
CA VAL A 15 6.25 6.54 6.24
C VAL A 15 5.80 5.18 6.77
N ASP A 16 5.55 5.13 8.07
CA ASP A 16 5.10 3.93 8.75
C ASP A 16 3.65 4.11 9.17
N GLU A 17 2.77 3.23 8.67
CA GLU A 17 1.35 3.21 9.01
C GLU A 17 0.68 4.58 8.83
N PRO A 18 0.83 5.25 7.65
CA PRO A 18 0.33 6.62 7.50
C PRO A 18 -1.20 6.72 7.52
N ILE A 19 -1.91 5.58 7.36
CA ILE A 19 -3.37 5.53 7.30
C ILE A 19 -3.99 4.83 8.51
N ALA A 20 -3.18 4.24 9.39
CA ALA A 20 -3.69 3.56 10.58
C ALA A 20 -4.42 4.54 11.50
N GLY A 21 -5.59 4.14 11.98
CA GLY A 21 -6.39 4.97 12.89
C GLY A 21 -7.15 6.12 12.23
N LEU A 22 -7.04 6.30 10.91
CA LEU A 22 -7.80 7.31 10.18
C LEU A 22 -9.19 6.76 9.81
N ASP A 23 -10.18 7.66 9.73
CA ASP A 23 -11.47 7.28 9.16
C ASP A 23 -11.32 6.97 7.66
N PRO A 24 -12.32 6.31 7.02
CA PRO A 24 -12.20 5.91 5.63
C PRO A 24 -11.89 7.05 4.66
N LYS A 25 -12.47 8.21 4.87
CA LYS A 25 -12.23 9.37 3.99
C LYS A 25 -10.78 9.85 4.09
N HIS A 26 -10.27 10.03 5.30
CA HIS A 26 -8.90 10.49 5.52
C HIS A 26 -7.88 9.43 5.09
N ALA A 27 -8.18 8.15 5.29
CA ALA A 27 -7.31 7.06 4.81
C ALA A 27 -7.18 7.07 3.30
N VAL A 28 -8.28 7.21 2.57
CA VAL A 28 -8.27 7.29 1.11
C VAL A 28 -7.55 8.55 0.62
N ASP A 29 -7.84 9.69 1.23
CA ASP A 29 -7.19 10.97 0.85
C ASP A 29 -5.67 10.89 1.05
N THR A 30 -5.21 10.30 2.16
CA THR A 30 -3.79 10.08 2.42
C THR A 30 -3.15 9.16 1.39
N ALA A 31 -3.79 8.05 1.06
CA ALA A 31 -3.29 7.11 0.05
C ALA A 31 -3.17 7.78 -1.33
N LYS A 32 -4.18 8.55 -1.73
CA LYS A 32 -4.15 9.32 -2.98
C LYS A 32 -3.01 10.34 -3.00
N ARG A 33 -2.76 11.00 -1.87
CA ARG A 33 -1.68 11.98 -1.75
C ARG A 33 -0.31 11.34 -1.89
N LEU A 34 -0.11 10.16 -1.26
CA LEU A 34 1.13 9.40 -1.41
C LEU A 34 1.34 8.98 -2.86
N ARG A 35 0.29 8.52 -3.53
CA ARG A 35 0.35 8.16 -4.94
C ARG A 35 0.73 9.36 -5.82
N ALA A 36 0.14 10.52 -5.56
CA ALA A 36 0.43 11.74 -6.29
C ALA A 36 1.91 12.14 -6.16
N LEU A 37 2.49 12.00 -4.96
CA LEU A 37 3.91 12.26 -4.74
C LEU A 37 4.80 11.32 -5.58
N GLY A 38 4.44 10.05 -5.67
CA GLY A 38 5.13 9.09 -6.53
C GLY A 38 5.04 9.49 -8.00
N ASN A 39 3.90 9.97 -8.45
CA ASN A 39 3.71 10.45 -9.83
C ASN A 39 4.53 11.71 -10.13
N GLU A 40 4.91 12.47 -9.12
CA GLU A 40 5.80 13.63 -9.25
C GLU A 40 7.28 13.26 -9.31
N GLY A 41 7.60 11.98 -9.31
CA GLY A 41 8.96 11.47 -9.39
C GLY A 41 9.62 11.20 -8.04
N LYS A 42 8.89 11.29 -6.93
CA LYS A 42 9.41 10.95 -5.62
C LYS A 42 9.32 9.43 -5.40
N LEU A 43 10.26 8.89 -4.63
CA LEU A 43 10.17 7.52 -4.14
C LEU A 43 9.42 7.55 -2.81
N VAL A 44 8.25 6.92 -2.77
CA VAL A 44 7.44 6.81 -1.56
C VAL A 44 7.41 5.36 -1.12
N ILE A 45 7.88 5.11 0.10
CA ILE A 45 7.84 3.79 0.74
C ILE A 45 6.93 3.89 1.95
N ALA A 46 5.85 3.13 1.96
CA ALA A 46 4.88 3.16 3.04
C ALA A 46 4.61 1.76 3.56
N ALA A 47 4.66 1.58 4.88
CA ALA A 47 4.20 0.35 5.52
C ALA A 47 2.69 0.46 5.73
N ILE A 48 1.93 -0.42 5.09
CA ILE A 48 0.46 -0.37 5.07
C ILE A 48 -0.10 -1.76 5.31
N HIS A 49 -1.11 -1.87 6.18
CA HIS A 49 -1.84 -3.11 6.43
C HIS A 49 -3.18 -3.19 5.67
N ASP A 50 -3.70 -2.07 5.19
CA ASP A 50 -4.92 -2.06 4.40
C ASP A 50 -4.63 -2.52 2.96
N LEU A 51 -4.93 -3.78 2.66
CA LEU A 51 -4.60 -4.40 1.38
C LEU A 51 -5.43 -3.81 0.23
N THR A 52 -6.64 -3.35 0.49
CA THR A 52 -7.43 -2.69 -0.56
C THR A 52 -6.80 -1.37 -0.98
N LEU A 53 -6.37 -0.54 -0.04
CA LEU A 53 -5.70 0.71 -0.36
C LEU A 53 -4.33 0.45 -1.03
N ALA A 54 -3.61 -0.57 -0.59
CA ALA A 54 -2.38 -0.98 -1.26
C ALA A 54 -2.65 -1.42 -2.71
N ALA A 55 -3.70 -2.22 -2.93
CA ALA A 55 -4.09 -2.66 -4.27
C ALA A 55 -4.43 -1.48 -5.20
N ARG A 56 -5.09 -0.46 -4.65
CA ARG A 56 -5.53 0.70 -5.43
C ARG A 56 -4.41 1.68 -5.75
N TYR A 57 -3.51 1.92 -4.82
CA TYR A 57 -2.62 3.08 -4.90
C TYR A 57 -1.14 2.74 -4.96
N ALA A 58 -0.72 1.53 -4.58
CA ALA A 58 0.68 1.13 -4.70
C ALA A 58 1.01 0.69 -6.14
N THR A 59 2.16 1.10 -6.62
CA THR A 59 2.69 0.63 -7.92
C THR A 59 3.48 -0.66 -7.76
N ARG A 60 4.11 -0.83 -6.60
CA ARG A 60 4.93 -1.99 -6.27
C ARG A 60 4.64 -2.41 -4.84
N ILE A 61 4.65 -3.70 -4.61
CA ILE A 61 4.42 -4.28 -3.29
C ILE A 61 5.61 -5.14 -2.89
N VAL A 62 6.02 -4.98 -1.64
CA VAL A 62 6.93 -5.89 -0.96
C VAL A 62 6.19 -6.44 0.25
N ALA A 63 5.90 -7.73 0.23
CA ALA A 63 5.22 -8.39 1.34
C ALA A 63 6.24 -9.05 2.26
N LEU A 64 6.15 -8.74 3.54
CA LEU A 64 7.07 -9.24 4.56
C LEU A 64 6.31 -10.06 5.60
N THR A 65 6.87 -11.20 5.99
CA THR A 65 6.37 -12.01 7.08
C THR A 65 7.56 -12.60 7.85
N HIS A 66 7.57 -12.39 9.16
CA HIS A 66 8.65 -12.87 10.03
C HIS A 66 10.05 -12.46 9.53
N GLY A 67 10.18 -11.23 9.05
CA GLY A 67 11.44 -10.69 8.55
C GLY A 67 11.87 -11.22 7.18
N ARG A 68 11.01 -11.96 6.49
CA ARG A 68 11.31 -12.54 5.17
C ARG A 68 10.41 -11.93 4.10
N VAL A 69 10.97 -11.74 2.92
CA VAL A 69 10.21 -11.29 1.74
C VAL A 69 9.43 -12.47 1.19
N GLN A 70 8.10 -12.36 1.20
CA GLN A 70 7.19 -13.35 0.62
C GLN A 70 6.86 -13.03 -0.84
N GLY A 71 6.92 -11.77 -1.22
CA GLY A 71 6.67 -11.33 -2.57
C GLY A 71 7.23 -9.93 -2.78
N ASP A 72 7.66 -9.65 -4.01
CA ASP A 72 8.22 -8.35 -4.41
C ASP A 72 7.99 -8.16 -5.90
N GLY A 73 7.28 -7.13 -6.27
CA GLY A 73 7.02 -6.84 -7.66
C GLY A 73 5.86 -5.87 -7.88
N PRO A 74 5.47 -5.67 -9.14
CA PRO A 74 4.32 -4.83 -9.46
C PRO A 74 3.07 -5.29 -8.73
N THR A 75 2.26 -4.35 -8.28
CA THR A 75 1.06 -4.63 -7.48
C THR A 75 0.13 -5.62 -8.17
N THR A 76 -0.12 -5.42 -9.47
CA THR A 76 -1.08 -6.23 -10.23
C THR A 76 -0.69 -7.70 -10.36
N SER A 77 0.59 -8.02 -10.38
CA SER A 77 1.08 -9.39 -10.50
C SER A 77 1.50 -10.01 -9.18
N THR A 78 1.71 -9.20 -8.15
CA THR A 78 2.26 -9.65 -6.87
C THR A 78 1.19 -9.83 -5.80
N LEU A 79 0.22 -8.90 -5.72
CA LEU A 79 -0.85 -8.97 -4.74
C LEU A 79 -1.93 -9.94 -5.21
N THR A 80 -1.74 -11.20 -4.92
CA THR A 80 -2.61 -12.31 -5.32
C THR A 80 -3.17 -13.01 -4.09
N PRO A 81 -4.27 -13.79 -4.25
CA PRO A 81 -4.76 -14.62 -3.15
C PRO A 81 -3.70 -15.53 -2.55
N ASP A 82 -2.82 -16.10 -3.37
CA ASP A 82 -1.74 -16.97 -2.89
C ASP A 82 -0.73 -16.22 -2.02
N LEU A 83 -0.36 -15.00 -2.43
CA LEU A 83 0.53 -14.17 -1.63
C LEU A 83 -0.11 -13.80 -0.29
N ILE A 84 -1.38 -13.42 -0.31
CA ILE A 84 -2.11 -13.04 0.91
C ILE A 84 -2.18 -14.23 1.86
N ARG A 85 -2.44 -15.43 1.35
CA ARG A 85 -2.43 -16.65 2.15
C ARG A 85 -1.07 -16.91 2.77
N SER A 86 -0.01 -16.78 1.99
CA SER A 86 1.37 -17.03 2.47
C SER A 86 1.81 -15.99 3.49
N ALA A 87 1.49 -14.72 3.27
CA ALA A 87 1.99 -13.63 4.10
C ALA A 87 1.15 -13.39 5.35
N PHE A 88 -0.17 -13.60 5.28
CA PHE A 88 -1.11 -13.22 6.34
C PHE A 88 -1.95 -14.39 6.88
N ASP A 89 -1.81 -15.56 6.30
CA ASP A 89 -2.55 -16.77 6.70
C ASP A 89 -4.07 -16.56 6.69
N VAL A 90 -4.56 -15.91 5.65
CA VAL A 90 -5.98 -15.65 5.44
C VAL A 90 -6.35 -15.86 3.99
N ASP A 91 -7.52 -16.42 3.75
CA ASP A 91 -8.06 -16.56 2.41
C ASP A 91 -8.68 -15.24 1.96
N ALA A 92 -8.40 -14.84 0.74
CA ALA A 92 -8.90 -13.60 0.17
C ALA A 92 -9.08 -13.72 -1.33
N CYS A 93 -9.96 -12.88 -1.86
CA CYS A 93 -10.10 -12.64 -3.29
C CYS A 93 -9.65 -11.22 -3.60
N VAL A 94 -8.95 -11.05 -4.71
CA VAL A 94 -8.54 -9.74 -5.21
C VAL A 94 -9.34 -9.47 -6.48
N SER A 95 -10.14 -8.42 -6.48
CA SER A 95 -11.04 -8.07 -7.58
C SER A 95 -10.79 -6.66 -8.06
N GLY A 96 -11.10 -6.40 -9.34
CA GLY A 96 -10.94 -5.08 -9.94
C GLY A 96 -9.48 -4.74 -10.23
N SER A 97 -9.29 -3.52 -10.70
CA SER A 97 -7.96 -2.98 -11.01
C SER A 97 -7.95 -1.47 -10.79
N GLY A 98 -6.76 -0.91 -10.54
CA GLY A 98 -6.60 0.52 -10.31
C GLY A 98 -7.49 1.00 -9.17
N ALA A 99 -8.20 2.10 -9.37
CA ALA A 99 -9.04 2.73 -8.35
C ALA A 99 -10.24 1.87 -7.92
N SER A 100 -10.61 0.84 -8.68
CA SER A 100 -11.70 -0.08 -8.35
C SER A 100 -11.23 -1.38 -7.70
N ALA A 101 -9.94 -1.56 -7.51
CA ALA A 101 -9.40 -2.76 -6.87
C ALA A 101 -9.88 -2.88 -5.41
N TYR A 102 -10.16 -4.09 -4.98
CA TYR A 102 -10.46 -4.36 -3.58
C TYR A 102 -10.06 -5.79 -3.21
N VAL A 103 -9.82 -5.98 -1.93
CA VAL A 103 -9.48 -7.28 -1.34
C VAL A 103 -10.62 -7.68 -0.41
N ASP A 104 -11.20 -8.85 -0.69
CA ASP A 104 -12.31 -9.41 0.07
C ASP A 104 -11.82 -10.64 0.82
N TYR A 105 -11.91 -10.61 2.14
CA TYR A 105 -11.47 -11.71 3.00
C TYR A 105 -12.59 -12.75 3.17
N ALA A 106 -12.21 -13.99 3.02
CA ALA A 106 -13.14 -15.09 3.23
C ALA A 106 -13.32 -15.43 4.71
#